data_bc5dc6a98517f273c80fcc289a4ea1cd
#
_entry.id   bc5dc6a98517f273c80fcc289a4ea1cd
#
_cell.length_a   1.000
_cell.length_b   1.000
_cell.length_c   1.000
_cell.angle_alpha   90.00
_cell.angle_beta   90.00
_cell.angle_gamma   90.00
#
_symmetry.space_group_name_H-M   'P 1'
#
loop_
_entity.id
_entity.type
_entity.pdbx_description
1 polymer ?
#
loop_
_entity_poly.entity_id
_entity_poly.type
_entity_poly.pdbx_seq_one_letter_code
_entity_poly.pdbx_strand_id
1 'polypeptide(L)'
;MNKKLIAAAITAAAGTVGVKLTADIVKEQLSSPDNKRKLLDIGHKAAMGLVGKIADSVSDKGFPYINRYDNTGFLEGNGYFIKEPAKEAKWYVGFAKASVVPPVLEGDYYIGGYLAFPPNKMNGIMNEQMVRAMAISDNSGRGIHVFAVIDCIGISGTDIRDIRNLIGDLISEKNILSVNISATHCHSGIDTDGLWGDLPKAFKHNKKEAKKGKKGEPISGKNKGFMTYLKKTSAKTIRKAVENMTPGELFFAQIPIGDYVRDKRPPYVTVNDLTSLRFVPENGGKEVNAVFMAAHPVCYGYRHREASRDFPGYLCDRMDEAGVDSLFIQGAEAAVATNRGPHIPDGLTTDEGIKAYGEAIADYVMGYDKSEYKKLSPVINVTVSELFLRADNKILELGAKLRLVNNPLVKITMADDGDKEDKSYELFLVTEVGFAVLGNELSIAMVPGELIPEIAIGGAFPDWASYHGKNWDKPSLKEILGTEIAVAGLCNDFIGYIVPDNDYGSIFAPLHYEEAVSAGEKTASNIVSAFIRMKENADKITVNKSQIISE
;
A
#
# COMPACT_ATOMS: atom_id res chain seq x y z
N MET A 1 10.16 -12.13 9.36
CA MET A 1 10.51 -13.14 8.34
C MET A 1 11.78 -13.91 8.77
N ASN A 2 11.82 -15.22 8.63
CA ASN A 2 12.91 -16.01 9.19
C ASN A 2 14.18 -15.83 8.32
N LYS A 3 15.25 -15.18 8.90
CA LYS A 3 16.55 -14.93 8.24
C LYS A 3 17.15 -16.17 7.54
N LYS A 4 16.81 -17.37 8.02
CA LYS A 4 17.20 -18.64 7.43
C LYS A 4 16.51 -18.94 6.09
N LEU A 5 15.34 -18.37 5.83
CA LEU A 5 14.56 -18.59 4.59
C LEU A 5 15.01 -17.68 3.45
N ILE A 6 15.34 -16.42 3.75
CA ILE A 6 15.98 -15.52 2.77
C ILE A 6 17.37 -16.05 2.46
N ALA A 7 18.15 -16.44 3.48
CA ALA A 7 19.43 -17.09 3.31
C ALA A 7 19.32 -18.40 2.52
N ALA A 8 18.28 -19.22 2.71
CA ALA A 8 18.10 -20.48 1.97
C ALA A 8 17.69 -20.24 0.51
N ALA A 9 16.83 -19.27 0.21
CA ALA A 9 16.51 -18.88 -1.16
C ALA A 9 17.73 -18.29 -1.89
N ILE A 10 18.53 -17.50 -1.18
CA ILE A 10 19.78 -16.91 -1.68
C ILE A 10 20.90 -17.94 -1.68
N THR A 11 20.99 -18.87 -0.70
CA THR A 11 22.01 -19.94 -0.64
C THR A 11 21.73 -21.03 -1.68
N ALA A 12 20.48 -21.33 -2.00
CA ALA A 12 20.14 -22.18 -3.14
C ALA A 12 20.59 -21.55 -4.48
N ALA A 13 20.62 -20.22 -4.55
CA ALA A 13 21.19 -19.47 -5.68
C ALA A 13 22.71 -19.27 -5.57
N ALA A 14 23.28 -19.19 -4.35
CA ALA A 14 24.68 -18.88 -4.07
C ALA A 14 25.60 -20.12 -3.90
N GLY A 15 25.07 -21.33 -4.07
CA GLY A 15 25.79 -22.60 -3.86
C GLY A 15 27.05 -22.86 -4.71
N THR A 16 27.58 -21.84 -5.40
CA THR A 16 28.73 -21.98 -6.32
C THR A 16 29.87 -20.98 -6.15
N VAL A 17 29.81 -20.05 -5.19
CA VAL A 17 30.92 -19.10 -4.96
C VAL A 17 31.56 -19.38 -3.60
N GLY A 18 32.51 -20.30 -3.60
CA GLY A 18 33.36 -20.57 -2.46
C GLY A 18 34.35 -19.44 -2.20
N VAL A 19 34.03 -18.51 -1.33
CA VAL A 19 35.03 -17.63 -0.72
C VAL A 19 35.49 -18.29 0.58
N LYS A 20 36.64 -18.97 0.55
CA LYS A 20 37.37 -19.34 1.75
C LYS A 20 37.98 -18.07 2.38
N LEU A 21 37.23 -17.40 3.23
CA LEU A 21 37.77 -16.45 4.18
C LEU A 21 38.28 -17.22 5.40
N THR A 22 39.56 -17.06 5.74
CA THR A 22 40.13 -17.67 6.96
C THR A 22 39.50 -17.03 8.20
N ALA A 23 39.14 -17.85 9.17
CA ALA A 23 38.35 -17.46 10.36
C ALA A 23 38.95 -16.30 11.19
N ASP A 24 40.25 -16.10 11.14
CA ASP A 24 40.97 -15.08 11.90
C ASP A 24 40.86 -13.68 11.28
N ILE A 25 40.92 -13.57 9.95
CA ILE A 25 40.70 -12.29 9.21
C ILE A 25 39.26 -11.83 9.38
N VAL A 26 38.31 -12.75 9.44
CA VAL A 26 36.88 -12.44 9.66
C VAL A 26 36.65 -11.89 11.07
N LYS A 27 37.35 -12.40 12.09
CA LYS A 27 37.16 -11.97 13.47
C LYS A 27 37.72 -10.58 13.76
N GLU A 28 38.84 -10.22 13.16
CA GLU A 28 39.46 -8.89 13.30
C GLU A 28 38.72 -7.82 12.50
N GLN A 29 38.20 -8.14 11.33
CA GLN A 29 37.38 -7.24 10.51
C GLN A 29 35.97 -7.05 11.07
N LEU A 30 35.40 -8.00 11.81
CA LEU A 30 34.08 -7.90 12.44
C LEU A 30 34.08 -7.08 13.75
N SER A 31 35.24 -6.64 14.25
CA SER A 31 35.34 -5.83 15.47
C SER A 31 34.91 -4.38 15.30
N SER A 32 34.98 -3.84 14.06
CA SER A 32 34.54 -2.50 13.73
C SER A 32 33.15 -2.49 13.10
N PRO A 33 32.20 -1.63 13.54
CA PRO A 33 30.88 -1.48 12.92
C PRO A 33 30.96 -1.17 11.43
N ASP A 34 31.90 -0.33 11.00
CA ASP A 34 32.10 0.04 9.59
C ASP A 34 32.59 -1.12 8.73
N ASN A 35 33.49 -1.94 9.24
CA ASN A 35 33.96 -3.11 8.53
C ASN A 35 32.87 -4.18 8.40
N LYS A 36 32.04 -4.33 9.45
CA LYS A 36 30.88 -5.20 9.43
C LYS A 36 29.88 -4.76 8.36
N ARG A 37 29.57 -3.45 8.28
CA ARG A 37 28.69 -2.88 7.25
C ARG A 37 29.24 -3.14 5.85
N LYS A 38 30.53 -2.82 5.60
CA LYS A 38 31.19 -3.09 4.30
C LYS A 38 31.10 -4.56 3.88
N LEU A 39 31.26 -5.48 4.82
CA LEU A 39 31.13 -6.91 4.53
C LEU A 39 29.69 -7.31 4.16
N LEU A 40 28.70 -6.75 4.86
CA LEU A 40 27.28 -6.94 4.53
C LEU A 40 26.94 -6.37 3.15
N ASP A 41 27.48 -5.20 2.79
CA ASP A 41 27.31 -4.60 1.47
C ASP A 41 27.92 -5.43 0.34
N ILE A 42 29.12 -5.98 0.56
CA ILE A 42 29.76 -6.89 -0.41
C ILE A 42 28.89 -8.15 -0.61
N GLY A 43 28.41 -8.72 0.49
CA GLY A 43 27.49 -9.87 0.44
C GLY A 43 26.18 -9.54 -0.28
N HIS A 44 25.59 -8.39 0.00
CA HIS A 44 24.38 -7.89 -0.66
C HIS A 44 24.60 -7.72 -2.18
N LYS A 45 25.67 -7.00 -2.58
CA LYS A 45 26.01 -6.81 -4.00
C LYS A 45 26.23 -8.12 -4.74
N ALA A 46 26.91 -9.08 -4.11
CA ALA A 46 27.13 -10.40 -4.71
C ALA A 46 25.80 -11.16 -4.89
N ALA A 47 24.92 -11.14 -3.88
CA ALA A 47 23.60 -11.77 -3.95
C ALA A 47 22.71 -11.12 -5.02
N MET A 48 22.64 -9.79 -5.05
CA MET A 48 21.86 -9.05 -6.05
C MET A 48 22.43 -9.25 -7.46
N GLY A 49 23.75 -9.32 -7.61
CA GLY A 49 24.40 -9.66 -8.89
C GLY A 49 24.02 -11.06 -9.40
N LEU A 50 23.88 -12.03 -8.50
CA LEU A 50 23.42 -13.38 -8.87
C LEU A 50 21.92 -13.38 -9.24
N VAL A 51 21.08 -12.73 -8.44
CA VAL A 51 19.64 -12.57 -8.74
C VAL A 51 19.46 -11.84 -10.07
N GLY A 52 20.26 -10.78 -10.34
CA GLY A 52 20.28 -10.07 -11.62
C GLY A 52 20.56 -10.97 -12.80
N LYS A 53 21.62 -11.82 -12.74
CA LYS A 53 21.91 -12.79 -13.80
C LYS A 53 20.75 -13.78 -14.04
N ILE A 54 20.04 -14.15 -12.98
CA ILE A 54 18.85 -14.99 -13.10
C ILE A 54 17.73 -14.21 -13.78
N ALA A 55 17.49 -12.96 -13.36
CA ALA A 55 16.49 -12.08 -13.95
C ALA A 55 16.75 -11.82 -15.45
N ASP A 56 18.02 -11.62 -15.84
CA ASP A 56 18.44 -11.44 -17.24
C ASP A 56 18.20 -12.71 -18.09
N SER A 57 18.15 -13.88 -17.46
CA SER A 57 17.83 -15.15 -18.13
C SER A 57 16.32 -15.36 -18.36
N VAL A 58 15.47 -14.50 -17.79
CA VAL A 58 14.00 -14.53 -17.96
C VAL A 58 13.59 -13.49 -19.00
N SER A 59 12.78 -13.90 -19.96
CA SER A 59 12.32 -13.03 -21.04
C SER A 59 11.40 -11.92 -20.52
N ASP A 60 11.63 -10.71 -20.98
CA ASP A 60 10.83 -9.50 -20.71
C ASP A 60 9.93 -9.09 -21.90
N LYS A 61 9.75 -9.99 -22.88
CA LYS A 61 8.90 -9.76 -24.07
C LYS A 61 7.44 -9.38 -23.74
N GLY A 62 7.01 -9.63 -22.50
CA GLY A 62 5.67 -9.28 -22.03
C GLY A 62 5.49 -7.80 -21.72
N PHE A 63 6.56 -7.05 -21.49
CA PHE A 63 6.50 -5.65 -21.09
C PHE A 63 6.53 -4.71 -22.29
N PRO A 64 5.63 -3.70 -22.34
CA PRO A 64 5.60 -2.72 -23.41
C PRO A 64 6.72 -1.71 -23.27
N TYR A 65 7.12 -1.07 -24.37
CA TYR A 65 7.82 0.20 -24.32
C TYR A 65 6.87 1.32 -23.86
N ILE A 66 7.41 2.38 -23.24
CA ILE A 66 6.62 3.48 -22.68
C ILE A 66 5.65 4.11 -23.70
N ASN A 67 6.04 4.23 -24.97
CA ASN A 67 5.20 4.75 -26.04
C ASN A 67 4.03 3.81 -26.45
N ARG A 68 4.00 2.60 -25.91
CA ARG A 68 2.90 1.61 -26.10
C ARG A 68 2.26 1.22 -24.78
N TYR A 69 2.58 1.97 -23.73
CA TYR A 69 1.98 1.75 -22.41
C TYR A 69 0.53 2.23 -22.44
N ASP A 70 -0.35 1.39 -21.92
CA ASP A 70 -1.79 1.66 -21.81
C ASP A 70 -2.09 2.04 -20.36
N ASN A 71 -2.52 3.29 -20.15
CA ASN A 71 -2.91 3.81 -18.85
C ASN A 71 -4.43 3.77 -18.60
N THR A 72 -5.18 2.99 -19.38
CA THR A 72 -6.62 2.84 -19.19
C THR A 72 -6.94 2.46 -17.74
N GLY A 73 -7.92 3.15 -17.15
CA GLY A 73 -8.28 3.01 -15.73
C GLY A 73 -7.48 3.92 -14.80
N PHE A 74 -6.58 4.75 -15.30
CA PHE A 74 -5.99 5.85 -14.53
C PHE A 74 -6.98 7.03 -14.42
N LEU A 75 -7.07 7.64 -13.21
CA LEU A 75 -7.96 8.76 -12.91
C LEU A 75 -7.16 9.84 -12.17
N GLU A 76 -7.01 11.01 -12.78
CA GLU A 76 -6.13 12.09 -12.29
C GLU A 76 -6.69 12.88 -11.10
N GLY A 77 -8.01 12.85 -10.88
CA GLY A 77 -8.68 13.69 -9.89
C GLY A 77 -9.25 14.99 -10.46
N ASN A 78 -9.22 16.07 -9.67
CA ASN A 78 -9.80 17.35 -10.07
C ASN A 78 -8.89 18.12 -11.04
N GLY A 79 -9.44 18.64 -12.11
CA GLY A 79 -8.73 19.50 -13.06
C GLY A 79 -8.34 20.87 -12.50
N TYR A 80 -9.02 21.33 -11.44
CA TYR A 80 -8.70 22.54 -10.69
C TYR A 80 -9.09 22.38 -9.22
N PHE A 81 -8.43 23.13 -8.34
CA PHE A 81 -8.68 23.14 -6.91
C PHE A 81 -9.43 24.39 -6.49
N ILE A 82 -10.21 24.29 -5.42
CA ILE A 82 -10.89 25.41 -4.77
C ILE A 82 -10.58 25.41 -3.28
N LYS A 83 -10.57 26.60 -2.66
CA LYS A 83 -10.43 26.76 -1.20
C LYS A 83 -11.76 27.04 -0.52
N GLU A 84 -12.65 27.73 -1.20
CA GLU A 84 -13.95 28.12 -0.66
C GLU A 84 -15.05 27.19 -1.16
N PRO A 85 -16.01 26.81 -0.30
CA PRO A 85 -17.16 26.05 -0.72
C PRO A 85 -17.95 26.76 -1.83
N ALA A 86 -18.43 25.99 -2.80
CA ALA A 86 -19.40 26.48 -3.77
C ALA A 86 -20.68 26.94 -3.05
N LYS A 87 -21.47 27.76 -3.73
CA LYS A 87 -22.78 28.15 -3.19
C LYS A 87 -23.64 26.88 -2.99
N GLU A 88 -24.21 26.73 -1.79
CA GLU A 88 -25.03 25.55 -1.43
C GLU A 88 -24.27 24.21 -1.40
N ALA A 89 -22.93 24.23 -1.37
CA ALA A 89 -22.13 23.02 -1.20
C ALA A 89 -22.48 22.30 0.11
N LYS A 90 -22.58 21.00 0.03
CA LYS A 90 -22.83 20.09 1.15
C LYS A 90 -22.02 18.82 0.96
N TRP A 91 -21.62 18.20 2.05
CA TRP A 91 -21.08 16.86 1.96
C TRP A 91 -22.16 15.85 1.57
N TYR A 92 -21.85 15.02 0.58
CA TYR A 92 -22.60 13.82 0.23
C TYR A 92 -21.67 12.64 0.39
N VAL A 93 -22.08 11.70 1.22
CA VAL A 93 -21.32 10.46 1.45
C VAL A 93 -22.24 9.26 1.33
N GLY A 94 -21.76 8.23 0.68
CA GLY A 94 -22.42 6.93 0.59
C GLY A 94 -21.44 5.80 0.94
N PHE A 95 -21.97 4.73 1.49
CA PHE A 95 -21.20 3.57 1.92
C PHE A 95 -21.82 2.28 1.41
N ALA A 96 -20.96 1.30 1.14
CA ALA A 96 -21.35 -0.09 0.91
C ALA A 96 -20.21 -1.04 1.30
N LYS A 97 -20.57 -2.29 1.62
CA LYS A 97 -19.64 -3.38 1.90
C LYS A 97 -20.14 -4.70 1.34
N ALA A 98 -19.23 -5.61 1.02
CA ALA A 98 -19.54 -6.96 0.58
C ALA A 98 -18.38 -7.92 0.86
N SER A 99 -18.68 -9.20 1.05
CA SER A 99 -17.66 -10.26 1.09
C SER A 99 -17.02 -10.45 -0.28
N VAL A 100 -15.69 -10.51 -0.31
CA VAL A 100 -14.92 -10.84 -1.52
C VAL A 100 -14.58 -12.32 -1.63
N VAL A 101 -15.03 -13.13 -0.66
CA VAL A 101 -14.88 -14.57 -0.67
C VAL A 101 -15.98 -15.19 -1.55
N PRO A 102 -15.63 -15.95 -2.61
CA PRO A 102 -16.63 -16.58 -3.44
C PRO A 102 -17.42 -17.67 -2.67
N PRO A 103 -18.71 -17.88 -2.96
CA PRO A 103 -19.54 -18.86 -2.28
C PRO A 103 -19.02 -20.31 -2.42
N VAL A 104 -18.28 -20.57 -3.48
CA VAL A 104 -17.65 -21.88 -3.75
C VAL A 104 -16.17 -21.65 -3.97
N LEU A 105 -15.34 -22.35 -3.20
CA LEU A 105 -13.89 -22.32 -3.30
C LEU A 105 -13.42 -23.45 -4.22
N GLU A 106 -12.84 -23.12 -5.36
CA GLU A 106 -12.31 -24.08 -6.31
C GLU A 106 -10.80 -23.94 -6.46
N GLY A 107 -10.08 -25.06 -6.38
CA GLY A 107 -8.63 -25.12 -6.55
C GLY A 107 -7.85 -24.80 -5.27
N ASP A 108 -6.60 -24.44 -5.43
CA ASP A 108 -5.70 -24.13 -4.31
C ASP A 108 -5.77 -22.65 -3.94
N TYR A 109 -5.79 -22.39 -2.64
CA TYR A 109 -5.72 -21.07 -2.03
C TYR A 109 -4.52 -21.04 -1.09
N TYR A 110 -3.86 -19.90 -1.02
CA TYR A 110 -2.72 -19.67 -0.14
C TYR A 110 -2.98 -18.46 0.74
N ILE A 111 -2.42 -18.49 1.95
CA ILE A 111 -2.46 -17.34 2.86
C ILE A 111 -1.32 -16.40 2.52
N GLY A 112 -1.64 -15.14 2.27
CA GLY A 112 -0.69 -14.07 1.97
C GLY A 112 0.05 -13.56 3.21
N GLY A 113 1.21 -12.93 3.01
CA GLY A 113 1.94 -12.17 4.02
C GLY A 113 3.22 -12.82 4.53
N TYR A 114 3.35 -14.14 4.53
CA TYR A 114 4.57 -14.82 5.01
C TYR A 114 5.08 -15.85 4.03
N LEU A 115 6.34 -15.69 3.60
CA LEU A 115 7.01 -16.74 2.82
C LEU A 115 7.22 -17.98 3.70
N ALA A 116 6.66 -19.11 3.28
CA ALA A 116 6.76 -20.39 3.96
C ALA A 116 7.13 -21.51 2.99
N PHE A 117 7.87 -22.53 3.49
CA PHE A 117 8.19 -23.75 2.75
C PHE A 117 7.87 -24.95 3.63
N PRO A 118 6.91 -25.80 3.24
CA PRO A 118 6.01 -25.65 2.11
C PRO A 118 5.13 -24.41 2.24
N PRO A 119 4.52 -23.91 1.13
CA PRO A 119 3.66 -22.73 1.17
C PRO A 119 2.46 -22.92 2.10
N ASN A 120 1.98 -21.81 2.70
CA ASN A 120 0.81 -21.83 3.58
C ASN A 120 -0.49 -22.02 2.77
N LYS A 121 -0.78 -23.27 2.42
CA LYS A 121 -2.05 -23.61 1.79
C LYS A 121 -3.18 -23.40 2.78
N MET A 122 -4.18 -22.64 2.36
CA MET A 122 -5.38 -22.36 3.16
C MET A 122 -6.15 -23.66 3.46
N ASN A 123 -6.62 -23.82 4.68
CA ASN A 123 -7.42 -24.97 5.13
C ASN A 123 -8.80 -24.59 5.67
N GLY A 124 -9.12 -23.30 5.75
CA GLY A 124 -10.42 -22.80 6.23
C GLY A 124 -10.55 -21.30 6.10
N ILE A 125 -11.72 -20.79 6.44
CA ILE A 125 -12.03 -19.37 6.56
C ILE A 125 -12.53 -19.14 7.98
N MET A 126 -11.79 -18.32 8.73
CA MET A 126 -12.18 -17.91 10.08
C MET A 126 -13.21 -16.79 10.03
N ASN A 127 -12.92 -15.77 9.23
CA ASN A 127 -13.87 -14.70 8.91
C ASN A 127 -13.64 -14.21 7.47
N GLU A 128 -14.75 -13.89 6.79
CA GLU A 128 -14.74 -13.54 5.38
C GLU A 128 -14.07 -12.19 5.15
N GLN A 129 -13.14 -12.15 4.19
CA GLN A 129 -12.54 -10.92 3.71
C GLN A 129 -13.59 -10.05 3.03
N MET A 130 -13.56 -8.77 3.30
CA MET A 130 -14.52 -7.79 2.82
C MET A 130 -13.87 -6.78 1.87
N VAL A 131 -14.70 -6.17 1.03
CA VAL A 131 -14.47 -4.87 0.45
C VAL A 131 -15.44 -3.88 1.09
N ARG A 132 -14.94 -2.70 1.47
CA ARG A 132 -15.71 -1.59 2.04
C ARG A 132 -15.42 -0.35 1.19
N ALA A 133 -16.44 0.39 0.78
CA ALA A 133 -16.29 1.56 -0.09
C ALA A 133 -17.09 2.74 0.43
N MET A 134 -16.45 3.91 0.41
CA MET A 134 -17.04 5.21 0.73
C MET A 134 -16.92 6.11 -0.51
N ALA A 135 -18.06 6.55 -1.05
CA ALA A 135 -18.13 7.60 -2.07
C ALA A 135 -18.34 8.96 -1.38
N ILE A 136 -17.66 10.00 -1.84
CA ILE A 136 -17.69 11.32 -1.24
C ILE A 136 -17.71 12.41 -2.30
N SER A 137 -18.51 13.47 -2.09
CA SER A 137 -18.56 14.68 -2.91
C SER A 137 -18.92 15.88 -2.05
N ASP A 138 -18.43 17.05 -2.42
CA ASP A 138 -18.84 18.34 -1.87
C ASP A 138 -20.10 18.92 -2.56
N ASN A 139 -20.68 18.16 -3.47
CA ASN A 139 -21.85 18.56 -4.29
C ASN A 139 -21.69 19.89 -5.05
N SER A 140 -20.45 20.27 -5.33
CA SER A 140 -20.12 21.47 -6.11
C SER A 140 -20.30 21.30 -7.62
N GLY A 141 -20.64 20.09 -8.08
CA GLY A 141 -20.65 19.72 -9.50
C GLY A 141 -19.29 19.31 -10.06
N ARG A 142 -18.19 19.41 -9.26
CA ARG A 142 -16.84 19.06 -9.69
C ARG A 142 -16.59 17.54 -9.75
N GLY A 143 -17.43 16.72 -9.15
CA GLY A 143 -17.36 15.26 -9.28
C GLY A 143 -17.44 14.50 -7.96
N ILE A 144 -17.28 13.18 -8.07
CA ILE A 144 -17.30 12.20 -6.97
C ILE A 144 -15.92 11.58 -6.83
N HIS A 145 -15.52 11.33 -5.59
CA HIS A 145 -14.32 10.59 -5.24
C HIS A 145 -14.68 9.35 -4.44
N VAL A 146 -13.94 8.26 -4.64
CA VAL A 146 -14.19 7.00 -3.93
C VAL A 146 -12.92 6.58 -3.20
N PHE A 147 -13.08 6.20 -1.93
CA PHE A 147 -12.09 5.47 -1.14
C PHE A 147 -12.64 4.09 -0.83
N ALA A 148 -11.92 3.06 -1.21
CA ALA A 148 -12.31 1.69 -0.94
C ALA A 148 -11.15 0.94 -0.27
N VAL A 149 -11.48 -0.07 0.52
CA VAL A 149 -10.50 -0.90 1.20
C VAL A 149 -10.86 -2.37 1.02
N ILE A 150 -9.86 -3.19 0.75
CA ILE A 150 -10.01 -4.64 0.61
C ILE A 150 -9.20 -5.31 1.73
N ASP A 151 -9.81 -6.27 2.42
CA ASP A 151 -9.12 -7.09 3.42
C ASP A 151 -8.18 -8.07 2.72
N CYS A 152 -6.95 -7.65 2.49
CA CYS A 152 -5.91 -8.45 1.87
C CYS A 152 -4.51 -7.88 2.21
N ILE A 153 -3.47 -8.62 1.84
CA ILE A 153 -2.08 -8.19 2.04
C ILE A 153 -1.71 -6.96 1.22
N GLY A 154 -2.22 -6.86 0.02
CA GLY A 154 -1.99 -5.81 -0.97
C GLY A 154 -2.69 -6.16 -2.26
N ILE A 155 -2.88 -5.19 -3.12
CA ILE A 155 -3.47 -5.39 -4.45
C ILE A 155 -2.71 -4.54 -5.47
N SER A 156 -2.31 -5.15 -6.57
CA SER A 156 -1.50 -4.48 -7.58
C SER A 156 -2.28 -3.41 -8.35
N GLY A 157 -1.57 -2.39 -8.83
CA GLY A 157 -2.13 -1.35 -9.68
C GLY A 157 -2.86 -1.89 -10.91
N THR A 158 -2.38 -3.00 -11.49
CA THR A 158 -3.08 -3.69 -12.59
C THR A 158 -4.46 -4.18 -12.17
N ASP A 159 -4.58 -4.86 -11.02
CA ASP A 159 -5.87 -5.38 -10.54
C ASP A 159 -6.82 -4.24 -10.13
N ILE A 160 -6.29 -3.12 -9.61
CA ILE A 160 -7.07 -1.91 -9.29
C ILE A 160 -7.61 -1.26 -10.57
N ARG A 161 -6.80 -1.14 -11.62
CA ARG A 161 -7.27 -0.62 -12.93
C ARG A 161 -8.32 -1.52 -13.56
N ASP A 162 -8.21 -2.83 -13.40
CA ASP A 162 -9.26 -3.76 -13.81
C ASP A 162 -10.58 -3.49 -13.08
N ILE A 163 -10.55 -3.19 -11.76
CA ILE A 163 -11.75 -2.81 -11.00
C ILE A 163 -12.34 -1.51 -11.53
N ARG A 164 -11.52 -0.48 -11.78
CA ARG A 164 -11.98 0.80 -12.35
C ARG A 164 -12.59 0.62 -13.74
N ASN A 165 -12.01 -0.23 -14.57
CA ASN A 165 -12.53 -0.55 -15.91
C ASN A 165 -13.89 -1.25 -15.85
N LEU A 166 -14.16 -2.09 -14.83
CA LEU A 166 -15.46 -2.74 -14.62
C LEU A 166 -16.59 -1.75 -14.24
N ILE A 167 -16.27 -0.53 -13.87
CA ILE A 167 -17.22 0.56 -13.57
C ILE A 167 -17.04 1.76 -14.49
N GLY A 168 -16.44 1.60 -15.65
CA GLY A 168 -16.17 2.69 -16.59
C GLY A 168 -17.43 3.44 -17.04
N ASP A 169 -18.56 2.74 -17.17
CA ASP A 169 -19.87 3.31 -17.40
C ASP A 169 -20.30 4.26 -16.26
N LEU A 170 -20.17 3.83 -15.01
CA LEU A 170 -20.51 4.62 -13.83
C LEU A 170 -19.58 5.83 -13.69
N ILE A 171 -18.26 5.64 -13.94
CA ILE A 171 -17.27 6.72 -13.90
C ILE A 171 -17.70 7.87 -14.81
N SER A 172 -18.10 7.55 -16.05
CA SER A 172 -18.54 8.54 -17.03
C SER A 172 -19.90 9.13 -16.68
N GLU A 173 -20.88 8.32 -16.25
CA GLU A 173 -22.25 8.75 -15.97
C GLU A 173 -22.32 9.67 -14.73
N LYS A 174 -21.58 9.34 -13.68
CA LYS A 174 -21.62 10.03 -12.39
C LYS A 174 -20.48 11.04 -12.18
N ASN A 175 -19.66 11.27 -13.18
CA ASN A 175 -18.49 12.15 -13.09
C ASN A 175 -17.59 11.75 -11.90
N ILE A 176 -17.17 10.47 -11.85
CA ILE A 176 -16.26 10.00 -10.83
C ILE A 176 -14.83 10.37 -11.25
N LEU A 177 -14.15 11.19 -10.47
CA LEU A 177 -12.83 11.71 -10.78
C LEU A 177 -11.69 10.90 -10.20
N SER A 178 -11.93 10.16 -9.12
CA SER A 178 -10.94 9.24 -8.55
C SER A 178 -11.61 8.06 -7.86
N VAL A 179 -10.96 6.90 -7.98
CA VAL A 179 -11.31 5.67 -7.26
C VAL A 179 -10.02 5.16 -6.65
N ASN A 180 -9.86 5.37 -5.35
CA ASN A 180 -8.66 5.04 -4.60
C ASN A 180 -8.91 3.78 -3.78
N ILE A 181 -8.14 2.73 -4.03
CA ILE A 181 -8.33 1.42 -3.40
C ILE A 181 -7.08 1.08 -2.60
N SER A 182 -7.27 0.87 -1.29
CA SER A 182 -6.23 0.43 -0.36
C SER A 182 -6.44 -1.01 0.09
N ALA A 183 -5.41 -1.61 0.65
CA ALA A 183 -5.48 -2.88 1.38
C ALA A 183 -5.40 -2.64 2.88
N THR A 184 -6.05 -3.48 3.69
CA THR A 184 -5.86 -3.48 5.15
C THR A 184 -4.49 -4.03 5.56
N HIS A 185 -3.78 -4.66 4.65
CA HIS A 185 -2.49 -5.32 4.86
C HIS A 185 -2.54 -6.53 5.80
N CYS A 186 -3.67 -7.22 5.89
CA CYS A 186 -3.77 -8.39 6.75
C CYS A 186 -2.92 -9.57 6.25
N HIS A 187 -2.02 -10.07 7.11
CA HIS A 187 -1.10 -11.18 6.82
C HIS A 187 -1.72 -12.57 7.03
N SER A 188 -3.04 -12.63 7.09
CA SER A 188 -3.84 -13.86 7.22
C SER A 188 -4.94 -13.95 6.16
N GLY A 189 -4.96 -13.05 5.17
CA GLY A 189 -5.90 -13.08 4.05
C GLY A 189 -5.48 -14.03 2.92
N ILE A 190 -6.39 -14.29 1.99
CA ILE A 190 -6.11 -15.03 0.76
C ILE A 190 -5.12 -14.23 -0.11
N ASP A 191 -4.16 -14.91 -0.73
CA ASP A 191 -3.13 -14.28 -1.56
C ASP A 191 -3.71 -13.51 -2.75
N THR A 192 -3.51 -12.20 -2.74
CA THR A 192 -3.88 -11.24 -3.80
C THR A 192 -2.69 -10.69 -4.57
N ASP A 193 -1.47 -10.97 -4.13
CA ASP A 193 -0.24 -10.50 -4.79
C ASP A 193 0.44 -11.56 -5.65
N GLY A 194 0.45 -12.85 -5.20
CA GLY A 194 0.94 -13.99 -5.96
C GLY A 194 2.24 -14.63 -5.46
N LEU A 195 2.84 -14.06 -4.42
CA LEU A 195 4.14 -14.49 -3.90
C LEU A 195 4.07 -15.69 -2.96
N TRP A 196 2.91 -16.07 -2.43
CA TRP A 196 2.79 -17.04 -1.36
C TRP A 196 2.40 -18.46 -1.79
N GLY A 197 2.40 -18.72 -3.11
CA GLY A 197 2.19 -20.04 -3.68
C GLY A 197 3.45 -20.92 -3.72
N ASP A 198 3.39 -21.98 -4.54
CA ASP A 198 4.52 -22.89 -4.78
C ASP A 198 5.58 -22.21 -5.68
N LEU A 199 6.47 -21.42 -5.09
CA LEU A 199 7.48 -20.65 -5.81
C LEU A 199 8.43 -21.51 -6.67
N PRO A 200 8.95 -22.67 -6.23
CA PRO A 200 9.78 -23.53 -7.08
C PRO A 200 9.06 -24.01 -8.34
N LYS A 201 7.80 -24.41 -8.21
CA LYS A 201 6.95 -24.81 -9.36
C LYS A 201 6.69 -23.63 -10.27
N ALA A 202 6.30 -22.49 -9.69
CA ALA A 202 6.03 -21.25 -10.42
C ALA A 202 7.27 -20.78 -11.19
N PHE A 203 8.45 -20.76 -10.58
CA PHE A 203 9.70 -20.40 -11.23
C PHE A 203 9.97 -21.21 -12.48
N LYS A 204 9.93 -22.56 -12.36
CA LYS A 204 10.19 -23.47 -13.48
C LYS A 204 9.20 -23.27 -14.62
N HIS A 205 7.91 -23.13 -14.30
CA HIS A 205 6.85 -22.95 -15.28
C HIS A 205 6.92 -21.57 -15.94
N ASN A 206 6.96 -20.50 -15.13
CA ASN A 206 6.85 -19.13 -15.59
C ASN A 206 8.06 -18.66 -16.41
N LYS A 207 9.27 -19.15 -16.07
CA LYS A 207 10.46 -18.92 -16.91
C LYS A 207 10.27 -19.40 -18.36
N LYS A 208 9.54 -20.50 -18.56
CA LYS A 208 9.17 -21.00 -19.89
C LYS A 208 8.08 -20.14 -20.52
N GLU A 209 7.05 -19.79 -19.74
CA GLU A 209 5.92 -19.00 -20.22
C GLU A 209 6.29 -17.55 -20.58
N ALA A 210 7.26 -16.96 -19.87
CA ALA A 210 7.76 -15.61 -20.16
C ALA A 210 8.27 -15.44 -21.61
N LYS A 211 8.79 -16.52 -22.22
CA LYS A 211 9.22 -16.52 -23.63
C LYS A 211 8.10 -16.31 -24.63
N LYS A 212 6.84 -16.60 -24.24
CA LYS A 212 5.64 -16.43 -25.04
C LYS A 212 5.10 -14.98 -25.00
N GLY A 213 5.73 -14.09 -24.24
CA GLY A 213 5.28 -12.71 -24.04
C GLY A 213 3.89 -12.65 -23.43
N LYS A 214 3.03 -11.75 -23.89
CA LYS A 214 1.64 -11.58 -23.38
C LYS A 214 0.77 -12.85 -23.48
N LYS A 215 1.09 -13.79 -24.39
CA LYS A 215 0.35 -15.06 -24.57
C LYS A 215 0.75 -16.16 -23.58
N GLY A 216 1.76 -15.92 -22.73
CA GLY A 216 2.15 -16.90 -21.73
C GLY A 216 1.13 -16.96 -20.59
N GLU A 217 0.95 -18.13 -20.00
CA GLU A 217 0.03 -18.40 -18.89
C GLU A 217 0.82 -18.68 -17.61
N PRO A 218 1.17 -17.65 -16.81
CA PRO A 218 1.90 -17.83 -15.56
C PRO A 218 1.04 -18.47 -14.49
N ILE A 219 1.69 -19.11 -13.53
CA ILE A 219 1.08 -19.55 -12.27
C ILE A 219 1.70 -18.75 -11.12
N SER A 220 0.91 -18.46 -10.11
CA SER A 220 1.32 -17.73 -8.90
C SER A 220 0.53 -18.24 -7.71
N GLY A 221 0.67 -17.60 -6.56
CA GLY A 221 -0.16 -17.87 -5.39
C GLY A 221 -1.61 -17.42 -5.54
N LYS A 222 -1.89 -16.51 -6.50
CA LYS A 222 -3.26 -16.03 -6.76
C LYS A 222 -4.15 -17.11 -7.36
N ASN A 223 -5.32 -17.32 -6.76
CA ASN A 223 -6.38 -18.11 -7.37
C ASN A 223 -7.17 -17.24 -8.37
N LYS A 224 -7.24 -17.65 -9.64
CA LYS A 224 -7.89 -16.87 -10.72
C LYS A 224 -9.38 -16.64 -10.47
N GLY A 225 -10.08 -17.65 -9.94
CA GLY A 225 -11.51 -17.56 -9.62
C GLY A 225 -11.76 -16.53 -8.53
N PHE A 226 -10.97 -16.60 -7.45
CA PHE A 226 -10.99 -15.63 -6.37
C PHE A 226 -10.73 -14.19 -6.86
N MET A 227 -9.65 -13.95 -7.60
CA MET A 227 -9.34 -12.61 -8.11
C MET A 227 -10.42 -12.06 -9.03
N THR A 228 -11.04 -12.93 -9.84
CA THR A 228 -12.17 -12.51 -10.71
C THR A 228 -13.39 -12.13 -9.87
N TYR A 229 -13.70 -12.90 -8.83
CA TYR A 229 -14.82 -12.63 -7.93
C TYR A 229 -14.56 -11.35 -7.11
N LEU A 230 -13.37 -11.22 -6.52
CA LEU A 230 -12.93 -10.03 -5.78
C LEU A 230 -13.09 -8.75 -6.62
N LYS A 231 -12.55 -8.72 -7.84
CA LYS A 231 -12.64 -7.54 -8.73
C LYS A 231 -14.10 -7.18 -9.06
N LYS A 232 -14.92 -8.16 -9.42
CA LYS A 232 -16.35 -7.92 -9.72
C LYS A 232 -17.13 -7.46 -8.50
N THR A 233 -16.86 -8.03 -7.34
CA THR A 233 -17.53 -7.64 -6.08
C THR A 233 -17.10 -6.24 -5.66
N SER A 234 -15.82 -5.91 -5.75
CA SER A 234 -15.32 -4.56 -5.48
C SER A 234 -15.97 -3.51 -6.38
N ALA A 235 -16.05 -3.78 -7.70
CA ALA A 235 -16.74 -2.91 -8.64
C ALA A 235 -18.22 -2.70 -8.28
N LYS A 236 -18.95 -3.76 -7.93
CA LYS A 236 -20.36 -3.68 -7.48
C LYS A 236 -20.50 -2.89 -6.18
N THR A 237 -19.59 -3.07 -5.23
CA THR A 237 -19.61 -2.37 -3.94
C THR A 237 -19.36 -0.89 -4.13
N ILE A 238 -18.41 -0.51 -4.98
CA ILE A 238 -18.17 0.91 -5.33
C ILE A 238 -19.42 1.53 -5.97
N ARG A 239 -20.05 0.83 -6.92
CA ARG A 239 -21.32 1.29 -7.53
C ARG A 239 -22.38 1.53 -6.46
N LYS A 240 -22.54 0.58 -5.53
CA LYS A 240 -23.51 0.70 -4.46
C LYS A 240 -23.20 1.84 -3.48
N ALA A 241 -21.94 2.10 -3.18
CA ALA A 241 -21.55 3.25 -2.37
C ALA A 241 -21.94 4.58 -3.03
N VAL A 242 -21.72 4.71 -4.35
CA VAL A 242 -22.14 5.91 -5.11
C VAL A 242 -23.67 6.06 -5.13
N GLU A 243 -24.40 4.97 -5.30
CA GLU A 243 -25.88 4.98 -5.27
C GLU A 243 -26.46 5.36 -3.89
N ASN A 244 -25.75 5.03 -2.82
CA ASN A 244 -26.17 5.28 -1.44
C ASN A 244 -25.81 6.67 -0.91
N MET A 245 -25.27 7.57 -1.72
CA MET A 245 -24.86 8.90 -1.27
C MET A 245 -26.02 9.73 -0.74
N THR A 246 -25.87 10.26 0.48
CA THR A 246 -26.84 11.12 1.16
C THR A 246 -26.16 12.39 1.69
N PRO A 247 -26.90 13.50 1.87
CA PRO A 247 -26.34 14.73 2.42
C PRO A 247 -26.08 14.59 3.93
N GLY A 248 -25.05 15.32 4.41
CA GLY A 248 -24.71 15.34 5.83
C GLY A 248 -23.55 16.26 6.14
N GLU A 249 -22.97 16.06 7.30
CA GLU A 249 -21.83 16.81 7.81
C GLU A 249 -20.62 15.89 7.97
N LEU A 250 -19.42 16.40 7.66
CA LEU A 250 -18.17 15.67 7.76
C LEU A 250 -17.29 16.30 8.85
N PHE A 251 -16.72 15.46 9.67
CA PHE A 251 -15.87 15.83 10.79
C PHE A 251 -14.61 14.97 10.79
N PHE A 252 -13.52 15.45 11.37
CA PHE A 252 -12.36 14.63 11.67
C PHE A 252 -11.79 14.89 13.06
N ALA A 253 -11.13 13.89 13.61
CA ALA A 253 -10.34 13.99 14.82
C ALA A 253 -9.04 13.22 14.67
N GLN A 254 -7.98 13.73 15.31
CA GLN A 254 -6.74 13.01 15.56
C GLN A 254 -6.84 12.41 16.98
N ILE A 255 -6.94 11.10 17.08
CA ILE A 255 -7.21 10.38 18.33
C ILE A 255 -5.94 9.69 18.78
N PRO A 256 -5.37 10.03 19.96
CA PRO A 256 -4.12 9.44 20.44
C PRO A 256 -4.23 7.94 20.67
N ILE A 257 -3.33 7.15 20.06
CA ILE A 257 -3.26 5.68 20.18
C ILE A 257 -1.86 5.15 20.50
N GLY A 258 -0.97 6.00 20.97
CA GLY A 258 0.45 5.64 21.15
C GLY A 258 0.70 4.35 21.92
N ASP A 259 -0.17 4.01 22.89
CA ASP A 259 -0.06 2.77 23.67
C ASP A 259 -0.45 1.50 22.89
N TYR A 260 -1.16 1.65 21.77
CA TYR A 260 -1.62 0.52 20.94
C TYR A 260 -0.65 0.15 19.82
N VAL A 261 0.38 0.97 19.59
CA VAL A 261 1.36 0.77 18.51
C VAL A 261 2.79 0.88 19.02
N ARG A 262 3.72 0.27 18.30
CA ARG A 262 5.15 0.40 18.57
C ARG A 262 5.95 0.28 17.29
N ASP A 263 6.99 1.09 17.16
CA ASP A 263 7.97 0.96 16.08
C ASP A 263 9.03 -0.11 16.43
N LYS A 264 9.51 -0.82 15.41
CA LYS A 264 10.55 -1.86 15.50
C LYS A 264 11.88 -1.42 14.90
N ARG A 265 11.93 -0.30 14.16
CA ARG A 265 13.10 0.20 13.43
C ARG A 265 13.55 1.54 13.99
N PRO A 266 14.85 1.73 14.34
CA PRO A 266 15.34 3.04 14.72
C PRO A 266 15.08 4.08 13.61
N PRO A 267 14.77 5.35 13.96
CA PRO A 267 14.79 5.98 15.28
C PRO A 267 13.52 5.77 16.14
N TYR A 268 12.68 4.77 15.85
CA TYR A 268 11.47 4.42 16.62
C TYR A 268 10.39 5.51 16.60
N VAL A 269 10.03 5.96 15.42
CA VAL A 269 8.94 6.91 15.19
C VAL A 269 7.64 6.17 14.90
N THR A 270 6.57 6.51 15.60
CA THR A 270 5.22 6.00 15.33
C THR A 270 4.28 7.14 14.97
N VAL A 271 3.29 6.87 14.13
CA VAL A 271 2.13 7.76 13.99
C VAL A 271 1.25 7.51 15.22
N ASN A 272 1.42 8.36 16.25
CA ASN A 272 0.81 8.19 17.57
C ASN A 272 -0.69 8.52 17.61
N ASP A 273 -1.23 9.06 16.51
CA ASP A 273 -2.63 9.39 16.40
C ASP A 273 -3.25 8.58 15.26
N LEU A 274 -4.42 8.01 15.47
CA LEU A 274 -5.28 7.61 14.37
C LEU A 274 -6.12 8.81 13.90
N THR A 275 -6.45 8.86 12.62
CA THR A 275 -7.42 9.82 12.10
C THR A 275 -8.78 9.15 11.96
N SER A 276 -9.79 9.71 12.63
CA SER A 276 -11.20 9.35 12.43
C SER A 276 -11.85 10.39 11.53
N LEU A 277 -12.30 9.98 10.34
CA LEU A 277 -13.08 10.80 9.43
C LEU A 277 -14.54 10.36 9.51
N ARG A 278 -15.38 11.15 10.18
CA ARG A 278 -16.74 10.80 10.58
C ARG A 278 -17.76 11.60 9.78
N PHE A 279 -18.64 10.93 9.08
CA PHE A 279 -19.79 11.50 8.40
C PHE A 279 -21.07 11.26 9.19
N VAL A 280 -21.85 12.30 9.38
CA VAL A 280 -23.14 12.30 10.06
C VAL A 280 -24.23 12.69 9.07
N PRO A 281 -25.11 11.76 8.64
CA PRO A 281 -26.17 12.06 7.66
C PRO A 281 -27.28 12.92 8.26
N GLU A 282 -27.79 13.89 7.49
CA GLU A 282 -28.88 14.79 7.91
C GLU A 282 -30.21 14.09 8.17
N ASN A 283 -30.45 12.96 7.52
CA ASN A 283 -31.72 12.22 7.56
C ASN A 283 -31.80 11.15 8.65
N GLY A 284 -30.88 11.13 9.61
CA GLY A 284 -30.84 10.14 10.68
C GLY A 284 -30.45 8.72 10.24
N GLY A 285 -29.77 8.60 9.08
CA GLY A 285 -29.17 7.34 8.63
C GLY A 285 -27.96 6.94 9.48
N LYS A 286 -27.32 5.82 9.12
CA LYS A 286 -26.10 5.36 9.79
C LYS A 286 -24.95 6.33 9.54
N GLU A 287 -24.18 6.61 10.57
CA GLU A 287 -22.90 7.30 10.44
C GLU A 287 -21.92 6.45 9.64
N VAL A 288 -21.00 7.11 8.93
CA VAL A 288 -19.87 6.44 8.26
C VAL A 288 -18.58 6.95 8.90
N ASN A 289 -17.69 6.04 9.26
CA ASN A 289 -16.40 6.40 9.86
C ASN A 289 -15.25 5.70 9.14
N ALA A 290 -14.36 6.48 8.53
CA ALA A 290 -13.09 5.98 8.01
C ALA A 290 -11.99 6.17 9.06
N VAL A 291 -11.41 5.07 9.53
CA VAL A 291 -10.36 5.02 10.55
C VAL A 291 -9.02 4.79 9.86
N PHE A 292 -8.15 5.80 9.86
CA PHE A 292 -6.78 5.70 9.35
C PHE A 292 -5.84 5.42 10.52
N MET A 293 -5.18 4.27 10.51
CA MET A 293 -4.31 3.85 11.60
C MET A 293 -3.08 3.13 11.05
N ALA A 294 -1.92 3.45 11.59
CA ALA A 294 -0.66 2.79 11.24
C ALA A 294 -0.37 1.65 12.21
N ALA A 295 -0.68 0.41 11.81
CA ALA A 295 -0.32 -0.79 12.58
C ALA A 295 -0.38 -2.05 11.71
N HIS A 296 0.71 -2.81 11.66
CA HIS A 296 0.81 -4.05 10.88
C HIS A 296 -0.13 -5.15 11.38
N PRO A 297 -1.09 -5.63 10.58
CA PRO A 297 -2.01 -6.70 10.98
C PRO A 297 -1.35 -8.08 10.80
N VAL A 298 -0.47 -8.42 11.73
CA VAL A 298 0.37 -9.64 11.73
C VAL A 298 0.11 -10.52 12.95
N CYS A 299 -1.03 -10.34 13.62
CA CYS A 299 -1.31 -10.91 14.92
C CYS A 299 -1.36 -12.44 14.89
N TYR A 300 -1.88 -13.05 13.84
CA TYR A 300 -1.94 -14.51 13.69
C TYR A 300 -0.60 -15.17 13.39
N GLY A 301 0.37 -14.44 12.84
CA GLY A 301 1.71 -14.94 12.56
C GLY A 301 1.79 -15.95 11.41
N TYR A 302 3.02 -16.42 11.10
CA TYR A 302 3.36 -17.12 9.87
C TYR A 302 2.83 -18.56 9.74
N ARG A 303 2.30 -19.16 10.80
CA ARG A 303 1.77 -20.54 10.78
C ARG A 303 0.27 -20.62 10.60
N HIS A 304 -0.40 -19.48 10.61
CA HIS A 304 -1.83 -19.42 10.43
C HIS A 304 -2.23 -19.85 9.01
N ARG A 305 -3.32 -20.64 8.90
CA ARG A 305 -3.79 -21.20 7.62
C ARG A 305 -5.27 -21.00 7.35
N GLU A 306 -5.97 -20.31 8.22
CA GLU A 306 -7.37 -19.93 7.99
C GLU A 306 -7.42 -18.49 7.53
N ALA A 307 -8.22 -18.21 6.50
CA ALA A 307 -8.33 -16.84 6.01
C ALA A 307 -9.01 -15.96 7.06
N SER A 308 -8.37 -14.83 7.39
CA SER A 308 -8.85 -13.88 8.40
C SER A 308 -8.53 -12.45 7.98
N ARG A 309 -9.31 -11.50 8.50
CA ARG A 309 -9.10 -10.06 8.34
C ARG A 309 -8.20 -9.47 9.42
N ASP A 310 -7.69 -10.30 10.36
CA ASP A 310 -6.92 -9.85 11.52
C ASP A 310 -7.69 -8.77 12.33
N PHE A 311 -7.02 -7.97 13.19
CA PHE A 311 -7.66 -6.97 14.03
C PHE A 311 -8.47 -5.90 13.26
N PRO A 312 -8.10 -5.47 12.02
CA PRO A 312 -8.93 -4.53 11.26
C PRO A 312 -10.35 -5.01 11.01
N GLY A 313 -10.50 -6.33 10.77
CA GLY A 313 -11.81 -6.94 10.61
C GLY A 313 -12.66 -6.83 11.86
N TYR A 314 -12.11 -7.15 13.02
CA TYR A 314 -12.82 -7.05 14.31
C TYR A 314 -13.16 -5.61 14.69
N LEU A 315 -12.28 -4.65 14.38
CA LEU A 315 -12.57 -3.22 14.54
C LEU A 315 -13.81 -2.82 13.73
N CYS A 316 -13.83 -3.17 12.46
CA CYS A 316 -14.95 -2.84 11.59
C CYS A 316 -16.25 -3.53 12.00
N ASP A 317 -16.19 -4.82 12.39
CA ASP A 317 -17.38 -5.56 12.85
C ASP A 317 -17.96 -4.95 14.12
N ARG A 318 -17.13 -4.54 15.08
CA ARG A 318 -17.56 -3.88 16.31
C ARG A 318 -18.27 -2.56 16.06
N MET A 319 -17.75 -1.75 15.11
CA MET A 319 -18.41 -0.50 14.70
C MET A 319 -19.73 -0.78 13.97
N ASP A 320 -19.76 -1.77 13.08
CA ASP A 320 -20.97 -2.20 12.37
C ASP A 320 -22.08 -2.67 13.33
N GLU A 321 -21.71 -3.44 14.38
CA GLU A 321 -22.62 -3.89 15.46
C GLU A 321 -23.18 -2.71 16.25
N ALA A 322 -22.39 -1.66 16.44
CA ALA A 322 -22.82 -0.41 17.08
C ALA A 322 -23.66 0.50 16.16
N GLY A 323 -23.91 0.08 14.92
CA GLY A 323 -24.70 0.84 13.95
C GLY A 323 -23.93 1.92 13.19
N VAL A 324 -22.61 1.89 13.23
CA VAL A 324 -21.70 2.78 12.48
C VAL A 324 -21.07 2.00 11.32
N ASP A 325 -21.32 2.42 10.10
CA ASP A 325 -20.64 1.86 8.93
C ASP A 325 -19.17 2.35 8.93
N SER A 326 -18.21 1.44 8.68
CA SER A 326 -16.80 1.77 8.88
C SER A 326 -15.86 1.23 7.82
N LEU A 327 -14.72 1.92 7.64
CA LEU A 327 -13.56 1.48 6.87
C LEU A 327 -12.31 1.58 7.75
N PHE A 328 -11.48 0.53 7.77
CA PHE A 328 -10.12 0.63 8.30
C PHE A 328 -9.17 0.88 7.12
N ILE A 329 -8.46 2.00 7.13
CA ILE A 329 -7.48 2.37 6.10
C ILE A 329 -6.09 2.31 6.75
N GLN A 330 -5.22 1.48 6.17
CA GLN A 330 -3.86 1.33 6.68
C GLN A 330 -3.08 2.63 6.49
N GLY A 331 -2.32 3.01 7.53
CA GLY A 331 -1.51 4.22 7.56
C GLY A 331 -0.07 4.00 7.08
N ALA A 332 0.88 4.75 7.67
CA ALA A 332 2.31 4.58 7.47
C ALA A 332 2.85 3.54 8.47
N GLU A 333 2.73 2.26 8.10
CA GLU A 333 2.91 1.14 9.04
C GLU A 333 4.20 0.36 8.86
N ALA A 334 5.07 0.70 7.91
CA ALA A 334 6.19 -0.15 7.46
C ALA A 334 7.00 -0.81 8.58
N ALA A 335 7.31 -0.09 9.63
CA ALA A 335 8.01 -0.64 10.81
C ALA A 335 7.13 -0.73 12.05
N VAL A 336 5.85 -0.32 11.96
CA VAL A 336 4.94 -0.19 13.10
C VAL A 336 4.17 -1.48 13.33
N ALA A 337 4.27 -2.01 14.53
CA ALA A 337 3.53 -3.19 14.97
C ALA A 337 2.44 -2.80 15.97
N THR A 338 1.45 -3.69 16.09
CA THR A 338 0.52 -3.70 17.20
C THR A 338 1.26 -3.79 18.53
N ASN A 339 0.77 -3.09 19.54
CA ASN A 339 1.22 -3.17 20.91
C ASN A 339 0.01 -3.41 21.82
N ARG A 340 0.24 -4.01 22.98
CA ARG A 340 -0.82 -4.16 23.97
C ARG A 340 -1.19 -2.79 24.50
N GLY A 341 -2.37 -2.31 24.25
CA GLY A 341 -2.91 -1.18 25.00
C GLY A 341 -3.16 -1.55 26.47
N PRO A 342 -3.38 -0.57 27.33
CA PRO A 342 -3.56 -0.79 28.78
C PRO A 342 -4.75 -1.67 29.16
N HIS A 343 -5.64 -1.97 28.22
CA HIS A 343 -6.91 -2.65 28.44
C HIS A 343 -7.02 -4.03 27.78
N ILE A 344 -5.93 -4.55 27.19
CA ILE A 344 -5.99 -5.84 26.49
C ILE A 344 -5.39 -6.95 27.34
N PRO A 345 -6.15 -8.03 27.61
CA PRO A 345 -5.67 -9.18 28.36
C PRO A 345 -4.47 -9.86 27.69
N ASP A 346 -3.79 -10.73 28.42
CA ASP A 346 -2.61 -11.45 27.95
C ASP A 346 -2.79 -12.11 26.58
N GLY A 347 -2.02 -11.67 25.58
CA GLY A 347 -1.82 -12.40 24.34
C GLY A 347 -2.56 -11.86 23.11
N LEU A 348 -1.93 -10.88 22.41
CA LEU A 348 -2.26 -10.54 21.00
C LEU A 348 -2.00 -11.71 20.01
N THR A 349 -1.80 -12.93 20.48
CA THR A 349 -1.53 -14.12 19.68
C THR A 349 -2.64 -15.16 19.76
N THR A 350 -3.70 -14.88 20.53
CA THR A 350 -4.92 -15.70 20.61
C THR A 350 -6.04 -15.01 19.83
N ASP A 351 -7.01 -15.78 19.35
CA ASP A 351 -8.18 -15.24 18.63
C ASP A 351 -8.94 -14.21 19.47
N GLU A 352 -9.12 -14.50 20.77
CA GLU A 352 -9.77 -13.60 21.72
C GLU A 352 -8.97 -12.32 21.93
N GLY A 353 -7.64 -12.41 22.03
CA GLY A 353 -6.76 -11.24 22.20
C GLY A 353 -6.74 -10.35 20.97
N ILE A 354 -6.71 -10.94 19.77
CA ILE A 354 -6.75 -10.19 18.50
C ILE A 354 -8.09 -9.49 18.32
N LYS A 355 -9.18 -10.21 18.64
CA LYS A 355 -10.55 -9.67 18.64
C LYS A 355 -10.66 -8.51 19.63
N ALA A 356 -10.24 -8.72 20.88
CA ALA A 356 -10.29 -7.70 21.93
C ALA A 356 -9.49 -6.44 21.55
N TYR A 357 -8.35 -6.59 20.85
CA TYR A 357 -7.57 -5.45 20.35
C TYR A 357 -8.34 -4.62 19.32
N GLY A 358 -8.93 -5.26 18.32
CA GLY A 358 -9.75 -4.57 17.31
C GLY A 358 -10.97 -3.89 17.92
N GLU A 359 -11.70 -4.60 18.80
CA GLU A 359 -12.88 -4.09 19.50
C GLU A 359 -12.54 -2.91 20.42
N ALA A 360 -11.44 -2.97 21.17
CA ALA A 360 -11.00 -1.89 22.06
C ALA A 360 -10.71 -0.59 21.27
N ILE A 361 -10.07 -0.68 20.10
CA ILE A 361 -9.85 0.50 19.26
C ILE A 361 -11.17 1.05 18.72
N ALA A 362 -12.07 0.18 18.27
CA ALA A 362 -13.40 0.58 17.80
C ALA A 362 -14.20 1.32 18.89
N ASP A 363 -14.24 0.76 20.10
CA ASP A 363 -14.93 1.35 21.24
C ASP A 363 -14.29 2.69 21.65
N TYR A 364 -12.94 2.79 21.58
CA TYR A 364 -12.22 4.02 21.86
C TYR A 364 -12.56 5.12 20.84
N VAL A 365 -12.58 4.81 19.55
CA VAL A 365 -12.96 5.74 18.48
C VAL A 365 -14.41 6.19 18.62
N MET A 366 -15.35 5.27 18.88
CA MET A 366 -16.77 5.58 19.04
C MET A 366 -17.05 6.38 20.31
N GLY A 367 -16.32 6.11 21.39
CA GLY A 367 -16.40 6.79 22.68
C GLY A 367 -15.65 8.12 22.75
N TYR A 368 -14.86 8.47 21.73
CA TYR A 368 -14.07 9.72 21.73
C TYR A 368 -14.99 10.94 21.78
N ASP A 369 -14.56 11.98 22.53
CA ASP A 369 -15.38 13.16 22.76
C ASP A 369 -15.75 13.85 21.44
N LYS A 370 -17.03 13.95 21.18
CA LYS A 370 -17.55 14.58 19.94
C LYS A 370 -17.21 16.06 19.81
N SER A 371 -16.92 16.75 20.92
CA SER A 371 -16.49 18.15 20.91
C SER A 371 -15.07 18.36 20.38
N GLU A 372 -14.24 17.31 20.39
CA GLU A 372 -12.86 17.31 19.85
C GLU A 372 -12.84 17.12 18.32
N TYR A 373 -13.97 16.76 17.72
CA TYR A 373 -14.05 16.63 16.27
C TYR A 373 -14.17 18.00 15.60
N LYS A 374 -13.30 18.27 14.64
CA LYS A 374 -13.34 19.46 13.80
C LYS A 374 -14.29 19.23 12.63
N LYS A 375 -15.25 20.13 12.44
CA LYS A 375 -16.15 20.13 11.28
C LYS A 375 -15.39 20.59 10.04
N LEU A 376 -15.50 19.84 8.94
CA LEU A 376 -14.90 20.18 7.66
C LEU A 376 -15.87 20.97 6.78
N SER A 377 -15.41 22.07 6.19
CA SER A 377 -16.13 22.76 5.14
C SER A 377 -16.29 21.86 3.90
N PRO A 378 -17.45 21.91 3.19
CA PRO A 378 -17.67 21.01 2.05
C PRO A 378 -16.85 21.43 0.82
N VAL A 379 -15.57 21.10 0.89
CA VAL A 379 -14.57 21.25 -0.17
C VAL A 379 -13.75 19.97 -0.23
N ILE A 380 -13.72 19.31 -1.39
CA ILE A 380 -12.81 18.21 -1.64
C ILE A 380 -12.02 18.45 -2.92
N ASN A 381 -10.71 18.37 -2.80
CA ASN A 381 -9.78 18.45 -3.92
C ASN A 381 -8.92 17.19 -3.92
N VAL A 382 -8.83 16.50 -5.05
CA VAL A 382 -8.04 15.27 -5.19
C VAL A 382 -7.15 15.38 -6.41
N THR A 383 -5.90 14.98 -6.29
CA THR A 383 -4.99 14.78 -7.42
C THR A 383 -4.27 13.44 -7.27
N VAL A 384 -4.13 12.74 -8.38
CA VAL A 384 -3.38 11.48 -8.51
C VAL A 384 -2.43 11.60 -9.69
N SER A 385 -1.25 11.08 -9.56
CA SER A 385 -0.23 11.07 -10.60
C SER A 385 0.36 9.69 -10.79
N GLU A 386 0.57 9.29 -12.04
CA GLU A 386 1.42 8.14 -12.34
C GLU A 386 2.88 8.46 -12.02
N LEU A 387 3.55 7.51 -11.41
CA LEU A 387 4.96 7.59 -11.05
C LEU A 387 5.71 6.41 -11.66
N PHE A 388 6.79 6.72 -12.37
CA PHE A 388 7.68 5.73 -12.98
C PHE A 388 8.92 5.56 -12.10
N LEU A 389 8.98 4.43 -11.40
CA LEU A 389 10.09 4.06 -10.52
C LEU A 389 11.01 3.08 -11.23
N ARG A 390 12.30 3.38 -11.29
CA ARG A 390 13.26 2.43 -11.83
C ARG A 390 13.24 1.14 -11.02
N ALA A 391 13.15 0.00 -11.70
CA ALA A 391 13.13 -1.32 -11.06
C ALA A 391 14.56 -1.75 -10.67
N ASP A 392 15.13 -1.06 -9.66
CA ASP A 392 16.52 -1.28 -9.23
C ASP A 392 16.66 -2.53 -8.37
N ASN A 393 15.61 -2.95 -7.66
CA ASN A 393 15.61 -4.17 -6.89
C ASN A 393 15.50 -5.40 -7.80
N LYS A 394 16.60 -6.18 -7.89
CA LYS A 394 16.65 -7.36 -8.74
C LYS A 394 15.72 -8.50 -8.31
N ILE A 395 15.30 -8.53 -7.06
CA ILE A 395 14.30 -9.50 -6.54
C ILE A 395 12.92 -9.15 -7.10
N LEU A 396 12.54 -7.88 -7.05
CA LEU A 396 11.27 -7.38 -7.62
C LEU A 396 11.26 -7.57 -9.14
N GLU A 397 12.36 -7.18 -9.82
CA GLU A 397 12.51 -7.37 -11.27
C GLU A 397 12.32 -8.84 -11.67
N LEU A 398 12.95 -9.76 -10.94
CA LEU A 398 12.81 -11.20 -11.19
C LEU A 398 11.36 -11.67 -10.95
N GLY A 399 10.74 -11.24 -9.86
CA GLY A 399 9.35 -11.57 -9.52
C GLY A 399 8.38 -11.12 -10.61
N ALA A 400 8.56 -9.90 -11.11
CA ALA A 400 7.74 -9.34 -12.17
C ALA A 400 7.99 -10.03 -13.53
N LYS A 401 9.25 -10.28 -13.92
CA LYS A 401 9.58 -11.05 -15.14
C LYS A 401 9.02 -12.47 -15.11
N LEU A 402 9.00 -13.09 -13.94
CA LEU A 402 8.35 -14.38 -13.71
C LEU A 402 6.82 -14.25 -13.58
N ARG A 403 6.27 -13.04 -13.56
CA ARG A 403 4.84 -12.78 -13.35
C ARG A 403 4.29 -13.45 -12.07
N LEU A 404 5.10 -13.51 -11.03
CA LEU A 404 4.65 -13.85 -9.68
C LEU A 404 3.80 -12.69 -9.15
N VAL A 405 4.29 -11.46 -9.34
CA VAL A 405 3.55 -10.21 -9.14
C VAL A 405 3.14 -9.64 -10.50
N ASN A 406 2.08 -8.84 -10.55
CA ASN A 406 1.56 -8.28 -11.80
C ASN A 406 1.51 -6.74 -11.80
N ASN A 407 2.39 -6.10 -11.04
CA ASN A 407 2.57 -4.65 -11.13
C ASN A 407 2.95 -4.24 -12.56
N PRO A 408 2.47 -3.11 -13.07
CA PRO A 408 2.79 -2.66 -14.42
C PRO A 408 4.28 -2.34 -14.56
N LEU A 409 4.95 -2.94 -15.55
CA LEU A 409 6.34 -2.63 -15.90
C LEU A 409 6.42 -2.16 -17.35
N VAL A 410 7.23 -1.14 -17.59
CA VAL A 410 7.49 -0.58 -18.91
C VAL A 410 8.98 -0.52 -19.19
N LYS A 411 9.33 -0.54 -20.47
CA LYS A 411 10.69 -0.33 -20.99
C LYS A 411 10.86 1.14 -21.35
N ILE A 412 11.86 1.79 -20.79
CA ILE A 412 12.23 3.16 -21.17
C ILE A 412 13.63 3.15 -21.77
N THR A 413 13.75 3.67 -22.97
CA THR A 413 15.03 3.77 -23.68
C THR A 413 15.87 4.91 -23.08
N MET A 414 17.11 4.65 -22.74
CA MET A 414 17.98 5.59 -22.03
C MET A 414 18.87 6.45 -22.97
N ALA A 415 18.81 6.24 -24.27
CA ALA A 415 19.63 7.00 -25.23
C ALA A 415 18.78 7.66 -26.32
N ASP A 416 19.14 8.90 -26.64
CA ASP A 416 18.50 9.73 -27.65
C ASP A 416 19.20 9.53 -29.04
N ASP A 417 19.30 8.29 -29.48
CA ASP A 417 19.94 7.96 -30.77
C ASP A 417 18.99 7.24 -31.72
N GLY A 418 18.27 8.00 -32.56
CA GLY A 418 17.62 7.56 -33.80
C GLY A 418 17.01 6.13 -33.86
N ASP A 419 16.05 5.94 -34.68
CA ASP A 419 15.14 4.79 -34.93
C ASP A 419 15.65 3.32 -34.97
N LYS A 420 16.55 2.88 -34.14
CA LYS A 420 16.96 1.45 -34.11
C LYS A 420 16.30 0.70 -32.95
N GLU A 421 15.61 -0.40 -33.25
CA GLU A 421 14.92 -1.29 -32.29
C GLU A 421 15.84 -2.03 -31.28
N ASP A 422 17.15 -1.80 -31.32
CA ASP A 422 18.16 -2.54 -30.55
C ASP A 422 18.81 -1.69 -29.44
N LYS A 423 18.06 -0.76 -28.86
CA LYS A 423 18.54 0.18 -27.85
C LYS A 423 18.54 -0.44 -26.45
N SER A 424 19.55 -0.07 -25.67
CA SER A 424 19.56 -0.34 -24.23
C SER A 424 18.35 0.35 -23.56
N TYR A 425 17.54 -0.42 -22.89
CA TYR A 425 16.40 0.07 -22.10
C TYR A 425 16.56 -0.36 -20.65
N GLU A 426 15.89 0.35 -19.78
CA GLU A 426 15.69 -0.01 -18.39
C GLU A 426 14.23 -0.30 -18.10
N LEU A 427 13.98 -1.12 -17.07
CA LEU A 427 12.62 -1.42 -16.62
C LEU A 427 12.20 -0.44 -15.54
N PHE A 428 11.02 0.11 -15.70
CA PHE A 428 10.38 0.99 -14.74
C PHE A 428 9.05 0.37 -14.29
N LEU A 429 8.85 0.36 -12.99
CA LEU A 429 7.57 0.10 -12.37
C LEU A 429 6.69 1.33 -12.54
N VAL A 430 5.46 1.15 -13.00
CA VAL A 430 4.46 2.22 -13.05
C VAL A 430 3.52 2.06 -11.87
N THR A 431 3.44 3.09 -11.04
CA THR A 431 2.57 3.12 -9.88
C THR A 431 1.84 4.45 -9.78
N GLU A 432 1.00 4.64 -8.77
CA GLU A 432 0.21 5.85 -8.57
C GLU A 432 0.45 6.41 -7.17
N VAL A 433 0.63 7.71 -7.08
CA VAL A 433 0.66 8.49 -5.83
C VAL A 433 -0.34 9.62 -5.93
N GLY A 434 -0.87 10.07 -4.80
CA GLY A 434 -1.85 11.15 -4.83
C GLY A 434 -2.10 11.76 -3.46
N PHE A 435 -2.90 12.80 -3.42
CA PHE A 435 -3.46 13.30 -2.18
C PHE A 435 -4.87 13.88 -2.37
N ALA A 436 -5.65 13.83 -1.31
CA ALA A 436 -6.92 14.53 -1.20
C ALA A 436 -6.80 15.59 -0.11
N VAL A 437 -7.45 16.75 -0.30
CA VAL A 437 -7.60 17.81 0.72
C VAL A 437 -9.08 17.99 1.00
N LEU A 438 -9.46 17.82 2.27
CA LEU A 438 -10.83 17.96 2.75
C LEU A 438 -10.92 19.19 3.65
N GLY A 439 -11.78 20.13 3.27
CA GLY A 439 -12.07 21.35 4.03
C GLY A 439 -10.90 22.32 4.20
N ASN A 440 -9.76 22.11 3.57
CA ASN A 440 -8.47 22.79 3.78
C ASN A 440 -7.71 22.41 5.07
N GLU A 441 -8.28 21.57 5.94
CA GLU A 441 -7.70 21.24 7.26
C GLU A 441 -7.07 19.84 7.28
N LEU A 442 -7.61 18.90 6.51
CA LEU A 442 -7.15 17.50 6.49
C LEU A 442 -6.69 17.11 5.09
N SER A 443 -5.47 16.61 4.98
CA SER A 443 -4.99 15.93 3.77
C SER A 443 -4.92 14.42 3.97
N ILE A 444 -5.32 13.65 2.94
CA ILE A 444 -5.13 12.20 2.87
C ILE A 444 -4.04 11.95 1.84
N ALA A 445 -2.86 11.50 2.28
CA ALA A 445 -1.77 11.11 1.39
C ALA A 445 -1.97 9.66 0.93
N MET A 446 -2.09 9.43 -0.36
CA MET A 446 -2.27 8.12 -0.98
C MET A 446 -0.93 7.59 -1.48
N VAL A 447 -0.45 6.49 -0.89
CA VAL A 447 0.90 5.95 -1.09
C VAL A 447 0.82 4.48 -1.50
N PRO A 448 1.55 4.03 -2.54
CA PRO A 448 1.34 2.71 -3.16
C PRO A 448 2.06 1.56 -2.45
N GLY A 449 2.43 1.68 -1.19
CA GLY A 449 3.17 0.66 -0.45
C GLY A 449 3.22 0.93 1.04
N GLU A 450 4.08 0.18 1.72
CA GLU A 450 4.33 0.24 3.16
C GLU A 450 5.28 1.40 3.45
N LEU A 451 4.71 2.53 3.92
CA LEU A 451 5.46 3.76 4.16
C LEU A 451 6.06 3.77 5.56
N ILE A 452 7.35 4.10 5.66
CA ILE A 452 8.00 4.40 6.95
C ILE A 452 7.39 5.69 7.56
N PRO A 453 7.02 5.71 8.86
CA PRO A 453 6.36 6.84 9.52
C PRO A 453 7.08 8.18 9.37
N GLU A 454 8.41 8.20 9.40
CA GLU A 454 9.23 9.41 9.30
C GLU A 454 9.04 10.15 7.97
N ILE A 455 8.74 9.42 6.89
CA ILE A 455 8.43 10.04 5.60
C ILE A 455 7.08 10.74 5.67
N ALA A 456 6.13 10.18 6.41
CA ALA A 456 4.79 10.75 6.54
C ALA A 456 4.76 12.01 7.41
N ILE A 457 5.27 11.90 8.65
CA ILE A 457 5.07 12.92 9.69
C ILE A 457 6.35 13.67 10.10
N GLY A 458 7.53 13.26 9.59
CA GLY A 458 8.82 13.80 10.03
C GLY A 458 9.41 13.00 11.19
N GLY A 459 10.40 13.59 11.88
CA GLY A 459 11.17 12.90 12.92
C GLY A 459 12.51 12.42 12.39
N ALA A 460 12.86 12.86 11.20
CA ALA A 460 14.11 12.69 10.45
C ALA A 460 14.88 11.39 10.76
N PHE A 461 15.30 10.65 9.79
CA PHE A 461 16.31 9.62 9.93
C PHE A 461 17.66 10.31 10.18
N PRO A 462 18.09 10.49 11.44
CA PRO A 462 19.36 11.12 11.74
C PRO A 462 20.51 10.18 11.36
N ASP A 463 21.71 10.76 11.20
CA ASP A 463 22.91 10.03 10.81
C ASP A 463 23.22 8.81 11.71
N TRP A 464 22.97 8.94 13.01
CA TRP A 464 23.20 7.86 13.97
C TRP A 464 22.25 6.65 13.82
N ALA A 465 21.05 6.87 13.27
CA ALA A 465 20.05 5.82 13.07
C ALA A 465 20.09 5.23 11.65
N SER A 466 20.59 6.00 10.68
CA SER A 466 20.61 5.59 9.29
C SER A 466 21.73 4.61 8.94
N TYR A 467 21.45 3.70 8.01
CA TYR A 467 22.44 2.71 7.55
C TYR A 467 23.69 3.35 6.97
N HIS A 468 23.55 4.46 6.24
CA HIS A 468 24.65 5.15 5.58
C HIS A 468 25.32 6.22 6.43
N GLY A 469 24.89 6.44 7.68
CA GLY A 469 25.44 7.48 8.57
C GLY A 469 25.22 8.88 8.01
N LYS A 470 24.07 9.14 7.42
CA LYS A 470 23.68 10.44 6.83
C LYS A 470 22.27 10.79 7.26
N ASN A 471 21.97 12.08 7.38
CA ASN A 471 20.62 12.55 7.62
C ASN A 471 19.73 12.37 6.37
N TRP A 472 18.44 12.18 6.60
CA TRP A 472 17.42 12.33 5.56
C TRP A 472 17.20 13.82 5.29
N ASP A 473 17.26 14.24 4.04
CA ASP A 473 17.25 15.65 3.63
C ASP A 473 15.95 16.10 2.95
N LYS A 474 14.93 15.24 2.93
CA LYS A 474 13.64 15.55 2.31
C LYS A 474 12.60 15.94 3.37
N PRO A 475 11.67 16.85 3.03
CA PRO A 475 10.54 17.15 3.90
C PRO A 475 9.61 15.94 4.02
N SER A 476 8.89 15.85 5.14
CA SER A 476 7.81 14.90 5.33
C SER A 476 6.60 15.25 4.46
N LEU A 477 5.71 14.29 4.24
CA LEU A 477 4.46 14.53 3.52
C LEU A 477 3.57 15.55 4.25
N LYS A 478 3.60 15.56 5.61
CA LYS A 478 2.90 16.55 6.42
C LYS A 478 3.42 17.97 6.16
N GLU A 479 4.73 18.16 6.11
CA GLU A 479 5.33 19.45 5.78
C GLU A 479 5.01 19.92 4.36
N ILE A 480 5.03 19.00 3.38
CA ILE A 480 4.70 19.31 1.98
C ILE A 480 3.23 19.75 1.84
N LEU A 481 2.31 19.01 2.46
CA LEU A 481 0.87 19.25 2.32
C LEU A 481 0.39 20.42 3.19
N GLY A 482 1.08 20.71 4.31
CA GLY A 482 0.83 21.88 5.15
C GLY A 482 -0.49 21.85 5.91
N THR A 483 -1.04 20.67 6.18
CA THR A 483 -2.28 20.42 6.91
C THR A 483 -2.12 19.29 7.92
N GLU A 484 -3.16 18.95 8.69
CA GLU A 484 -3.19 17.66 9.35
C GLU A 484 -3.21 16.56 8.29
N ILE A 485 -2.53 15.45 8.58
CA ILE A 485 -2.35 14.37 7.60
C ILE A 485 -2.95 13.05 8.09
N ALA A 486 -3.67 12.38 7.20
CA ALA A 486 -3.92 10.95 7.25
C ALA A 486 -3.16 10.28 6.10
N VAL A 487 -2.66 9.07 6.29
CA VAL A 487 -2.02 8.29 5.23
C VAL A 487 -2.95 7.16 4.84
N ALA A 488 -3.23 7.02 3.54
CA ALA A 488 -3.77 5.81 2.94
C ALA A 488 -2.59 5.04 2.32
N GLY A 489 -2.01 4.14 3.08
CA GLY A 489 -0.97 3.22 2.65
C GLY A 489 -1.53 2.11 1.75
N LEU A 490 -0.65 1.41 1.04
CA LEU A 490 -1.01 0.35 0.07
C LEU A 490 -2.19 0.77 -0.82
N CYS A 491 -2.18 2.04 -1.21
CA CYS A 491 -3.26 2.67 -1.97
C CYS A 491 -2.88 2.76 -3.44
N ASN A 492 -3.76 2.29 -4.30
CA ASN A 492 -3.65 2.27 -5.77
C ASN A 492 -2.54 1.37 -6.32
N ASP A 493 -1.74 0.74 -5.48
CA ASP A 493 -0.76 -0.31 -5.84
C ASP A 493 -0.19 -0.97 -4.58
N PHE A 494 0.61 -2.02 -4.76
CA PHE A 494 1.42 -2.66 -3.73
C PHE A 494 2.85 -2.87 -4.24
N ILE A 495 3.72 -1.91 -3.95
CA ILE A 495 5.13 -1.92 -4.39
C ILE A 495 6.11 -2.37 -3.28
N GLY A 496 5.57 -2.83 -2.15
CA GLY A 496 6.33 -3.19 -0.95
C GLY A 496 6.77 -1.97 -0.13
N TYR A 497 7.90 -2.10 0.56
CA TYR A 497 8.37 -1.10 1.52
C TYR A 497 8.95 0.15 0.86
N ILE A 498 8.64 1.30 1.45
CA ILE A 498 9.16 2.61 1.06
C ILE A 498 10.05 3.10 2.19
N VAL A 499 11.36 2.83 2.03
CA VAL A 499 12.42 3.11 3.00
C VAL A 499 13.21 4.34 2.56
N PRO A 500 13.57 5.27 3.46
CA PRO A 500 14.40 6.42 3.12
C PRO A 500 15.74 6.02 2.51
N ASP A 501 16.19 6.74 1.48
CA ASP A 501 17.43 6.43 0.73
C ASP A 501 18.66 6.36 1.64
N ASN A 502 18.74 7.22 2.67
CA ASN A 502 19.87 7.25 3.61
C ASN A 502 19.91 6.04 4.55
N ASP A 503 18.78 5.34 4.70
CA ASP A 503 18.65 4.14 5.51
C ASP A 503 18.46 2.86 4.70
N TYR A 504 18.45 2.95 3.38
CA TYR A 504 18.33 1.80 2.49
C TYR A 504 19.62 0.97 2.51
N GLY A 505 19.60 -0.16 3.22
CA GLY A 505 20.80 -0.92 3.55
C GLY A 505 20.86 -2.32 2.97
N SER A 506 21.82 -3.08 3.46
CA SER A 506 21.98 -4.48 3.09
C SER A 506 20.87 -5.34 3.68
N ILE A 507 20.19 -6.14 2.86
CA ILE A 507 19.18 -7.13 3.30
C ILE A 507 19.72 -8.14 4.33
N PHE A 508 21.02 -8.22 4.51
CA PHE A 508 21.67 -9.06 5.51
C PHE A 508 21.90 -8.35 6.85
N ALA A 509 21.72 -7.03 6.88
CA ALA A 509 21.81 -6.25 8.11
C ALA A 509 20.59 -6.52 9.03
N PRO A 510 20.76 -6.41 10.33
CA PRO A 510 19.64 -6.45 11.26
C PRO A 510 18.63 -5.35 10.94
N LEU A 511 17.34 -5.65 10.95
CA LEU A 511 16.24 -4.72 10.70
C LEU A 511 16.23 -4.07 9.29
N HIS A 512 16.83 -4.75 8.30
CA HIS A 512 16.88 -4.32 6.89
C HIS A 512 16.32 -5.38 5.93
N TYR A 513 15.31 -6.15 6.34
CA TYR A 513 14.65 -7.11 5.46
C TYR A 513 13.67 -6.43 4.49
N GLU A 514 13.22 -5.25 4.83
CA GLU A 514 12.29 -4.43 4.07
C GLU A 514 12.84 -4.12 2.68
N GLU A 515 14.14 -3.92 2.57
CA GLU A 515 14.84 -3.65 1.31
C GLU A 515 14.70 -4.79 0.30
N ALA A 516 14.53 -6.04 0.78
CA ALA A 516 14.34 -7.19 -0.12
C ALA A 516 12.99 -7.15 -0.86
N VAL A 517 12.01 -6.45 -0.30
CA VAL A 517 10.62 -6.35 -0.81
C VAL A 517 10.22 -4.89 -1.06
N SER A 518 11.15 -4.08 -1.53
CA SER A 518 10.95 -2.69 -1.96
C SER A 518 11.22 -2.53 -3.46
N ALA A 519 10.76 -1.47 -4.08
CA ALA A 519 11.03 -1.19 -5.49
C ALA A 519 12.51 -0.81 -5.77
N GLY A 520 13.21 -0.26 -4.77
CA GLY A 520 14.62 0.10 -4.84
C GLY A 520 15.00 1.27 -3.94
N GLU A 521 16.30 1.57 -3.86
CA GLU A 521 16.88 2.58 -2.98
C GLU A 521 16.24 3.98 -3.13
N LYS A 522 15.89 4.38 -4.37
CA LYS A 522 15.38 5.72 -4.66
C LYS A 522 13.85 5.84 -4.60
N THR A 523 13.18 4.82 -4.13
CA THR A 523 11.69 4.82 -4.07
C THR A 523 11.15 5.95 -3.21
N ALA A 524 11.68 6.13 -2.01
CA ALA A 524 11.23 7.16 -1.08
C ALA A 524 11.46 8.58 -1.61
N SER A 525 12.67 8.90 -2.07
CA SER A 525 12.99 10.23 -2.61
C SER A 525 12.17 10.55 -3.87
N ASN A 526 11.89 9.57 -4.72
CA ASN A 526 11.04 9.75 -5.90
C ASN A 526 9.57 10.03 -5.51
N ILE A 527 9.04 9.31 -4.53
CA ILE A 527 7.68 9.55 -4.01
C ILE A 527 7.58 10.95 -3.39
N VAL A 528 8.50 11.32 -2.48
CA VAL A 528 8.50 12.66 -1.88
C VAL A 528 8.61 13.74 -2.94
N SER A 529 9.48 13.56 -3.93
CA SER A 529 9.61 14.50 -5.06
C SER A 529 8.35 14.61 -5.90
N ALA A 530 7.60 13.50 -6.06
CA ALA A 530 6.31 13.52 -6.73
C ALA A 530 5.27 14.33 -5.92
N PHE A 531 5.21 14.15 -4.60
CA PHE A 531 4.32 14.94 -3.74
C PHE A 531 4.63 16.43 -3.80
N ILE A 532 5.92 16.83 -3.80
CA ILE A 532 6.33 18.24 -3.96
C ILE A 532 5.79 18.79 -5.29
N ARG A 533 6.04 18.09 -6.40
CA ARG A 533 5.56 18.55 -7.73
C ARG A 533 4.03 18.61 -7.80
N MET A 534 3.34 17.61 -7.26
CA MET A 534 1.87 17.60 -7.24
C MET A 534 1.32 18.76 -6.42
N LYS A 535 1.92 19.07 -5.25
CA LYS A 535 1.50 20.20 -4.42
C LYS A 535 1.74 21.55 -5.13
N GLU A 536 2.91 21.74 -5.75
CA GLU A 536 3.20 22.92 -6.54
C GLU A 536 2.22 23.09 -7.71
N ASN A 537 1.84 21.99 -8.37
CA ASN A 537 0.86 22.04 -9.46
C ASN A 537 -0.55 22.33 -8.92
N ALA A 538 -0.95 21.69 -7.82
CA ALA A 538 -2.24 21.96 -7.17
C ALA A 538 -2.37 23.44 -6.77
N ASP A 539 -1.31 24.04 -6.24
CA ASP A 539 -1.30 25.47 -5.89
C ASP A 539 -1.48 26.40 -7.11
N LYS A 540 -0.89 26.02 -8.27
CA LYS A 540 -1.05 26.78 -9.52
C LYS A 540 -2.45 26.69 -10.11
N ILE A 541 -3.11 25.54 -9.99
CA ILE A 541 -4.48 25.32 -10.50
C ILE A 541 -5.58 25.67 -9.47
N THR A 542 -5.19 26.17 -8.30
CA THR A 542 -6.15 26.60 -7.28
C THR A 542 -6.77 27.95 -7.68
N VAL A 543 -8.09 27.95 -7.87
CA VAL A 543 -8.85 29.13 -8.28
C VAL A 543 -9.63 29.72 -7.11
N ASN A 544 -9.74 31.05 -7.10
CA ASN A 544 -10.56 31.77 -6.14
C ASN A 544 -12.01 31.92 -6.67
N LYS A 545 -12.97 32.08 -5.77
CA LYS A 545 -14.41 32.20 -6.08
C LYS A 545 -14.74 33.23 -7.16
N SER A 546 -13.99 34.33 -7.24
CA SER A 546 -14.15 35.38 -8.27
C SER A 546 -13.81 34.93 -9.69
N GLN A 547 -13.05 33.84 -9.86
CA GLN A 547 -12.62 33.29 -11.15
C GLN A 547 -13.63 32.28 -11.72
N ILE A 548 -14.42 31.65 -10.84
CA ILE A 548 -15.42 30.63 -11.22
C ILE A 548 -16.67 31.24 -11.82
N ILE A 549 -16.95 32.53 -11.52
CA ILE A 549 -18.17 33.25 -11.94
C ILE A 549 -18.01 33.88 -13.34
N SER A 550 -16.81 33.83 -13.94
CA SER A 550 -16.53 34.49 -15.23
C SER A 550 -16.54 33.55 -16.44
N GLU A 551 -16.84 32.27 -16.26
CA GLU A 551 -17.12 31.28 -17.30
C GLU A 551 -18.56 30.78 -17.21
#